data_ed660b60efebb24dd223f5b354137d52
#
_entry.id   ed660b60efebb24dd223f5b354137d52
#
_cell.length_a   1.000
_cell.length_b   1.000
_cell.length_c   1.000
_cell.angle_alpha   90.00
_cell.angle_beta   90.00
_cell.angle_gamma   90.00
#
_symmetry.space_group_name_H-M   'P 1'
#
loop_
_entity.id
_entity.type
_entity.pdbx_description
1 polymer ?
#
loop_
_entity_poly.entity_id
_entity_poly.type
_entity_poly.pdbx_seq_one_letter_code
_entity_poly.pdbx_strand_id
1 'polypeptide(L)'
;MIGDWDELKRLKDKDLAQARDRLIEWMADYQAYTGYRVLIVFDAYEVRGLQHNLKTYEVEIIFTKEKETADECIEKLVKSLKNVKNQVYVATSDYAEQRTVFGRGALRKSARELYIELKNIEREIGLEIEEHAKSQFQPKIPLPPHVRLAFEKMRRGLE
;
A
#
# COMPACT_ATOMS: atom_id res chain seq x y z
N MET A 1 7.65 -4.59 -10.85
CA MET A 1 6.67 -4.94 -9.80
C MET A 1 5.42 -5.59 -10.33
N ILE A 2 4.65 -4.97 -11.22
CA ILE A 2 3.39 -5.54 -11.74
C ILE A 2 3.60 -6.93 -12.37
N GLY A 3 4.75 -7.17 -13.01
CA GLY A 3 5.07 -8.47 -13.58
C GLY A 3 5.64 -9.52 -12.62
N ASP A 4 5.94 -9.14 -11.37
CA ASP A 4 6.60 -10.03 -10.40
C ASP A 4 5.65 -10.53 -9.32
N TRP A 5 4.63 -9.76 -8.98
CA TRP A 5 3.64 -10.16 -7.98
C TRP A 5 2.50 -10.93 -8.63
N ASP A 6 2.28 -12.15 -8.20
CA ASP A 6 1.33 -13.09 -8.82
C ASP A 6 -0.08 -12.51 -9.00
N GLU A 7 -0.58 -11.78 -8.03
CA GLU A 7 -1.89 -11.15 -8.09
C GLU A 7 -1.93 -10.05 -9.16
N LEU A 8 -0.92 -9.17 -9.20
CA LEU A 8 -0.83 -8.12 -10.21
C LEU A 8 -0.54 -8.67 -11.60
N LYS A 9 0.25 -9.73 -11.70
CA LYS A 9 0.52 -10.41 -12.96
C LYS A 9 -0.76 -10.99 -13.58
N ARG A 10 -1.60 -11.64 -12.77
CA ARG A 10 -2.90 -12.16 -13.22
C ARG A 10 -3.84 -11.05 -13.69
N LEU A 11 -3.85 -9.90 -12.98
CA LEU A 11 -4.63 -8.73 -13.40
C LEU A 11 -4.07 -8.11 -14.67
N LYS A 12 -2.75 -8.01 -14.82
CA LYS A 12 -2.08 -7.50 -16.01
C LYS A 12 -2.45 -8.29 -17.26
N ASP A 13 -2.53 -9.61 -17.15
CA ASP A 13 -2.89 -10.50 -18.27
C ASP A 13 -4.33 -10.26 -18.76
N LYS A 14 -5.20 -9.74 -17.89
CA LYS A 14 -6.59 -9.38 -18.22
C LYS A 14 -6.72 -7.92 -18.62
N ASP A 15 -6.22 -7.03 -17.80
CA ASP A 15 -6.29 -5.59 -17.98
C ASP A 15 -5.16 -4.91 -17.19
N LEU A 16 -4.24 -4.28 -17.90
CA LEU A 16 -3.12 -3.57 -17.29
C LEU A 16 -3.58 -2.37 -16.42
N ALA A 17 -4.68 -1.73 -16.77
CA ALA A 17 -5.22 -0.62 -16.00
C ALA A 17 -5.69 -1.10 -14.60
N GLN A 18 -6.34 -2.25 -14.51
CA GLN A 18 -6.74 -2.84 -13.23
C GLN A 18 -5.53 -3.23 -12.38
N ALA A 19 -4.47 -3.75 -12.98
CA ALA A 19 -3.24 -4.07 -12.25
C ALA A 19 -2.58 -2.82 -11.67
N ARG A 20 -2.60 -1.72 -12.40
CA ARG A 20 -2.09 -0.42 -11.90
C ARG A 20 -2.94 0.14 -10.78
N ASP A 21 -4.25 0.14 -10.93
CA ASP A 21 -5.18 0.61 -9.90
C ASP A 21 -4.98 -0.19 -8.61
N ARG A 22 -4.82 -1.49 -8.70
CA ARG A 22 -4.57 -2.35 -7.54
C ARG A 22 -3.22 -2.04 -6.86
N LEU A 23 -2.18 -1.79 -7.64
CA LEU A 23 -0.89 -1.36 -7.09
C LEU A 23 -1.01 -0.01 -6.36
N ILE A 24 -1.74 0.93 -6.94
CA ILE A 24 -1.97 2.25 -6.33
C ILE A 24 -2.73 2.10 -5.00
N GLU A 25 -3.77 1.29 -4.93
CA GLU A 25 -4.50 0.99 -3.70
C GLU A 25 -3.57 0.44 -2.62
N TRP A 26 -2.77 -0.57 -2.93
CA TRP A 26 -1.82 -1.14 -1.98
C TRP A 26 -0.78 -0.13 -1.50
N MET A 27 -0.30 0.73 -2.40
CA MET A 27 0.66 1.76 -2.01
C MET A 27 0.01 2.88 -1.19
N ALA A 28 -1.25 3.18 -1.41
CA ALA A 28 -2.00 4.11 -0.57
C ALA A 28 -2.18 3.56 0.87
N ASP A 29 -2.52 2.28 1.00
CA ASP A 29 -2.60 1.61 2.31
C ASP A 29 -1.23 1.58 3.01
N TYR A 30 -0.17 1.28 2.26
CA TYR A 30 1.20 1.32 2.76
C TYR A 30 1.60 2.71 3.27
N GLN A 31 1.30 3.76 2.51
CA GLN A 31 1.55 5.14 2.92
C GLN A 31 0.76 5.51 4.17
N ALA A 32 -0.52 5.16 4.22
CA ALA A 32 -1.38 5.46 5.36
C ALA A 32 -0.90 4.76 6.65
N TYR A 33 -0.47 3.52 6.53
CA TYR A 33 0.00 2.71 7.67
C TYR A 33 1.38 3.14 8.16
N THR A 34 2.33 3.36 7.25
CA THR A 34 3.72 3.66 7.59
C THR A 34 4.00 5.14 7.85
N GLY A 35 3.17 6.04 7.31
CA GLY A 35 3.42 7.47 7.29
C GLY A 35 4.51 7.91 6.30
N TYR A 36 5.01 6.99 5.47
CA TYR A 36 6.01 7.32 4.46
C TYR A 36 5.36 8.03 3.26
N ARG A 37 6.07 8.97 2.69
CA ARG A 37 5.68 9.54 1.39
C ARG A 37 6.00 8.54 0.29
N VAL A 38 4.99 8.16 -0.48
CA VAL A 38 5.12 7.16 -1.55
C VAL A 38 4.95 7.82 -2.92
N LEU A 39 5.90 7.55 -3.79
CA LEU A 39 5.87 7.94 -5.20
C LEU A 39 5.88 6.67 -6.06
N ILE A 40 4.97 6.59 -7.01
CA ILE A 40 4.92 5.48 -7.98
C ILE A 40 5.33 6.03 -9.34
N VAL A 41 6.31 5.40 -9.96
CA VAL A 41 6.77 5.77 -11.30
C VAL A 41 6.28 4.72 -12.30
N PHE A 42 5.51 5.17 -13.28
CA PHE A 42 5.07 4.35 -14.41
C PHE A 42 5.74 4.80 -15.70
N ASP A 43 6.06 3.85 -16.55
CA ASP A 43 6.54 4.14 -17.89
C ASP A 43 5.43 4.75 -18.75
N ALA A 44 5.77 5.77 -19.55
CA ALA A 44 4.81 6.50 -20.39
C ALA A 44 4.06 5.61 -21.41
N TYR A 45 4.69 4.54 -21.84
CA TYR A 45 4.06 3.56 -22.75
C TYR A 45 2.86 2.82 -22.13
N GLU A 46 2.74 2.87 -20.83
CA GLU A 46 1.69 2.16 -20.08
C GLU A 46 0.48 3.06 -19.72
N VAL A 47 0.43 4.31 -20.21
CA VAL A 47 -0.49 5.38 -19.70
C VAL A 47 -1.92 5.31 -20.22
N ARG A 48 -2.23 4.50 -21.22
CA ARG A 48 -3.59 4.45 -21.77
C ARG A 48 -4.59 3.93 -20.72
N GLY A 49 -5.42 4.82 -20.18
CA GLY A 49 -6.55 4.48 -19.30
C GLY A 49 -6.52 5.03 -17.87
N LEU A 50 -5.47 5.75 -17.42
CA LEU A 50 -5.34 6.22 -16.03
C LEU A 50 -6.03 7.56 -15.68
N GLN A 51 -6.71 8.20 -16.62
CA GLN A 51 -7.17 9.58 -16.43
C GLN A 51 -8.26 9.79 -15.36
N HIS A 52 -8.89 8.74 -14.82
CA HIS A 52 -10.08 8.91 -14.01
C HIS A 52 -9.91 8.75 -12.48
N ASN A 53 -8.85 8.13 -11.96
CA ASN A 53 -8.74 7.80 -10.54
C ASN A 53 -7.60 8.45 -9.75
N LEU A 54 -6.80 9.30 -10.35
CA LEU A 54 -5.63 9.93 -9.71
C LEU A 54 -5.97 10.86 -8.53
N LYS A 55 -7.23 11.25 -8.37
CA LYS A 55 -7.68 12.16 -7.31
C LYS A 55 -8.12 11.46 -6.02
N THR A 56 -8.23 10.14 -6.01
CA THR A 56 -8.82 9.40 -4.89
C THR A 56 -7.77 8.99 -3.85
N TYR A 57 -6.50 8.91 -4.23
CA TYR A 57 -5.42 8.45 -3.37
C TYR A 57 -4.38 9.56 -3.14
N GLU A 58 -3.86 9.65 -1.92
CA GLU A 58 -2.82 10.61 -1.55
C GLU A 58 -1.41 10.25 -2.07
N VAL A 59 -1.27 9.12 -2.77
CA VAL A 59 -0.01 8.66 -3.35
C VAL A 59 0.33 9.50 -4.58
N GLU A 60 1.59 9.91 -4.70
CA GLU A 60 2.06 10.63 -5.87
C GLU A 60 2.36 9.67 -7.02
N ILE A 61 1.74 9.92 -8.17
CA ILE A 61 1.94 9.12 -9.38
C ILE A 61 2.68 9.96 -10.41
N ILE A 62 3.77 9.44 -10.90
CA ILE A 62 4.63 10.08 -11.88
C ILE A 62 4.69 9.20 -13.14
N PHE A 63 4.45 9.81 -14.28
CA PHE A 63 4.65 9.19 -15.58
C PHE A 63 5.92 9.70 -16.21
N THR A 64 6.72 8.81 -16.76
CA THR A 64 7.92 9.20 -17.49
C THR A 64 7.54 9.98 -18.75
N LYS A 65 8.44 10.84 -19.19
CA LYS A 65 8.29 11.54 -20.46
C LYS A 65 8.46 10.59 -21.65
N GLU A 66 7.98 10.99 -22.80
CA GLU A 66 8.30 10.29 -24.04
C GLU A 66 9.84 10.20 -24.20
N LYS A 67 10.35 9.00 -24.44
CA LYS A 67 11.79 8.68 -24.50
C LYS A 67 12.55 8.67 -23.15
N GLU A 68 11.88 8.84 -22.03
CA GLU A 68 12.46 8.65 -20.70
C GLU A 68 12.05 7.29 -20.13
N THR A 69 12.99 6.54 -19.61
CA THR A 69 12.70 5.28 -18.91
C THR A 69 12.30 5.54 -17.46
N ALA A 70 11.60 4.58 -16.84
CA ALA A 70 11.29 4.65 -15.41
C ALA A 70 12.57 4.76 -14.57
N ASP A 71 13.64 4.05 -14.94
CA ASP A 71 14.93 4.06 -14.27
C ASP A 71 15.58 5.46 -14.28
N GLU A 72 15.60 6.12 -15.44
CA GLU A 72 16.11 7.48 -15.55
C GLU A 72 15.30 8.48 -14.73
N CYS A 73 13.99 8.32 -14.70
CA CYS A 73 13.09 9.12 -13.86
C CYS A 73 13.38 8.93 -12.38
N ILE A 74 13.51 7.67 -11.93
CA ILE A 74 13.83 7.32 -10.55
C ILE A 74 15.19 7.88 -10.14
N GLU A 75 16.22 7.78 -10.97
CA GLU A 75 17.52 8.35 -10.69
C GLU A 75 17.47 9.88 -10.46
N LYS A 76 16.73 10.60 -11.29
CA LYS A 76 16.52 12.05 -11.13
C LYS A 76 15.77 12.37 -9.83
N LEU A 77 14.73 11.59 -9.50
CA LEU A 77 13.98 11.75 -8.27
C LEU A 77 14.85 11.50 -7.03
N VAL A 78 15.64 10.45 -7.01
CA VAL A 78 16.58 10.14 -5.91
C VAL A 78 17.53 11.32 -5.72
N LYS A 79 18.09 11.84 -6.79
CA LYS A 79 19.03 12.99 -6.73
C LYS A 79 18.36 14.25 -6.18
N SER A 80 17.09 14.50 -6.51
CA SER A 80 16.36 15.68 -6.06
C SER A 80 15.83 15.56 -4.63
N LEU A 81 15.42 14.35 -4.21
CA LEU A 81 14.81 14.11 -2.90
C LEU A 81 15.82 13.81 -1.80
N LYS A 82 17.01 13.33 -2.18
CA LYS A 82 18.06 13.01 -1.22
C LYS A 82 18.61 14.28 -0.58
N ASN A 83 18.49 14.36 0.73
CA ASN A 83 19.13 15.37 1.56
C ASN A 83 19.44 14.80 2.95
N VAL A 84 20.06 15.59 3.82
CA VAL A 84 20.45 15.17 5.18
C VAL A 84 19.26 14.74 6.04
N LYS A 85 18.04 15.19 5.71
CA LYS A 85 16.82 14.91 6.49
C LYS A 85 15.96 13.79 5.89
N ASN A 86 16.18 13.46 4.61
CA ASN A 86 15.34 12.48 3.90
C ASN A 86 16.14 11.23 3.59
N GLN A 87 15.61 10.10 4.00
CA GLN A 87 16.07 8.80 3.58
C GLN A 87 15.17 8.30 2.44
N VAL A 88 15.75 8.00 1.30
CA VAL A 88 15.02 7.55 0.10
C VAL A 88 15.20 6.05 -0.07
N TYR A 89 14.09 5.34 -0.16
CA TYR A 89 14.05 3.93 -0.52
C TYR A 89 13.52 3.79 -1.94
N VAL A 90 14.16 2.96 -2.73
CA VAL A 90 13.69 2.61 -4.07
C VAL A 90 13.35 1.13 -4.12
N ALA A 91 12.11 0.85 -4.46
CA ALA A 91 11.62 -0.52 -4.63
C ALA A 91 11.49 -0.82 -6.13
N THR A 92 12.26 -1.78 -6.60
CA THR A 92 12.25 -2.24 -7.99
C THR A 92 12.55 -3.74 -8.06
N SER A 93 12.07 -4.39 -9.12
CA SER A 93 12.41 -5.76 -9.46
C SER A 93 13.70 -5.88 -10.28
N ASP A 94 14.16 -4.77 -10.86
CA ASP A 94 15.39 -4.75 -11.65
C ASP A 94 16.63 -4.70 -10.74
N TYR A 95 17.44 -5.75 -10.84
CA TYR A 95 18.67 -5.85 -10.04
C TYR A 95 19.72 -4.81 -10.44
N ALA A 96 19.82 -4.48 -11.72
CA ALA A 96 20.76 -3.47 -12.21
C ALA A 96 20.38 -2.09 -11.66
N GLU A 97 19.09 -1.75 -11.67
CA GLU A 97 18.58 -0.52 -11.10
C GLU A 97 18.81 -0.46 -9.58
N GLN A 98 18.55 -1.53 -8.85
CA GLN A 98 18.85 -1.60 -7.41
C GLN A 98 20.30 -1.22 -7.10
N ARG A 99 21.25 -1.66 -7.91
CA ARG A 99 22.67 -1.30 -7.76
C ARG A 99 22.92 0.17 -8.05
N THR A 100 22.30 0.70 -9.09
CA THR A 100 22.46 2.09 -9.51
C THR A 100 21.93 3.06 -8.44
N VAL A 101 20.74 2.84 -7.93
CA VAL A 101 20.14 3.70 -6.90
C VAL A 101 20.90 3.63 -5.58
N PHE A 102 21.43 2.46 -5.21
CA PHE A 102 22.29 2.32 -4.04
C PHE A 102 23.60 3.13 -4.20
N GLY A 103 24.23 3.07 -5.36
CA GLY A 103 25.40 3.89 -5.69
C GLY A 103 25.13 5.39 -5.64
N ARG A 104 23.87 5.81 -5.83
CA ARG A 104 23.41 7.20 -5.70
C ARG A 104 23.06 7.58 -4.26
N GLY A 105 23.13 6.63 -3.31
CA GLY A 105 22.88 6.84 -1.89
C GLY A 105 21.42 6.68 -1.47
N ALA A 106 20.56 6.14 -2.33
CA ALA A 106 19.27 5.60 -1.92
C ALA A 106 19.42 4.19 -1.38
N LEU A 107 18.54 3.81 -0.48
CA LEU A 107 18.43 2.44 -0.02
C LEU A 107 17.58 1.63 -0.98
N ARG A 108 18.01 0.42 -1.24
CA ARG A 108 17.27 -0.50 -2.10
C ARG A 108 16.24 -1.30 -1.30
N LYS A 109 15.13 -1.59 -1.98
CA LYS A 109 14.15 -2.58 -1.56
C LYS A 109 13.77 -3.43 -2.77
N SER A 110 13.84 -4.74 -2.67
CA SER A 110 13.36 -5.58 -3.77
C SER A 110 11.83 -5.59 -3.84
N ALA A 111 11.29 -5.88 -5.02
CA ALA A 111 9.85 -6.05 -5.18
C ALA A 111 9.28 -7.12 -4.22
N ARG A 112 10.03 -8.18 -3.95
CA ARG A 112 9.66 -9.24 -3.02
C ARG A 112 9.60 -8.75 -1.58
N GLU A 113 10.61 -8.01 -1.13
CA GLU A 113 10.64 -7.45 0.24
C GLU A 113 9.46 -6.52 0.46
N LEU A 114 9.16 -5.64 -0.48
CA LEU A 114 8.00 -4.76 -0.41
C LEU A 114 6.69 -5.55 -0.40
N TYR A 115 6.56 -6.60 -1.20
CA TYR A 115 5.37 -7.45 -1.20
C TYR A 115 5.12 -8.13 0.16
N ILE A 116 6.17 -8.63 0.80
CA ILE A 116 6.08 -9.23 2.13
C ILE A 116 5.62 -8.19 3.15
N GLU A 117 6.16 -6.98 3.12
CA GLU A 117 5.73 -5.89 4.00
C GLU A 117 4.25 -5.54 3.78
N LEU A 118 3.80 -5.43 2.53
CA LEU A 118 2.41 -5.17 2.21
C LEU A 118 1.46 -6.25 2.75
N LYS A 119 1.82 -7.52 2.58
CA LYS A 119 1.01 -8.62 3.11
C LYS A 119 0.98 -8.67 4.64
N ASN A 120 2.05 -8.30 5.29
CA ASN A 120 2.06 -8.16 6.75
C ASN A 120 1.15 -7.01 7.21
N ILE A 121 1.20 -5.87 6.55
CA ILE A 121 0.33 -4.72 6.84
C ILE A 121 -1.15 -5.06 6.64
N GLU A 122 -1.51 -5.70 5.53
CA GLU A 122 -2.88 -6.18 5.29
C GLU A 122 -3.40 -7.05 6.44
N ARG A 123 -2.55 -7.97 6.92
CA ARG A 123 -2.90 -8.85 8.03
C ARG A 123 -3.07 -8.09 9.35
N GLU A 124 -2.19 -7.15 9.65
CA GLU A 124 -2.26 -6.34 10.87
C GLU A 124 -3.51 -5.46 10.87
N ILE A 125 -3.82 -4.79 9.76
CA ILE A 125 -5.05 -4.02 9.59
C ILE A 125 -6.28 -4.91 9.80
N GLY A 126 -6.29 -6.11 9.24
CA GLY A 126 -7.38 -7.08 9.45
C GLY A 126 -7.58 -7.44 10.91
N LEU A 127 -6.51 -7.68 11.67
CA LEU A 127 -6.57 -7.98 13.10
C LEU A 127 -7.08 -6.79 13.92
N GLU A 128 -6.63 -5.58 13.63
CA GLU A 128 -7.10 -4.36 14.30
C GLU A 128 -8.61 -4.14 14.08
N ILE A 129 -9.09 -4.35 12.86
CA ILE A 129 -10.53 -4.26 12.54
C ILE A 129 -11.33 -5.28 13.34
N GLU A 130 -10.86 -6.53 13.45
CA GLU A 130 -11.53 -7.57 14.25
C GLU A 130 -11.54 -7.23 15.74
N GLU A 131 -10.46 -6.71 16.28
CA GLU A 131 -10.37 -6.29 17.69
C GLU A 131 -11.30 -5.12 17.97
N HIS A 132 -11.33 -4.12 17.09
CA HIS A 132 -12.26 -3.00 17.21
C HIS A 132 -13.72 -3.43 17.11
N ALA A 133 -14.05 -4.34 16.22
CA ALA A 133 -15.39 -4.91 16.11
C ALA A 133 -15.78 -5.64 17.41
N LYS A 134 -14.89 -6.45 17.96
CA LYS A 134 -15.12 -7.13 19.25
C LYS A 134 -15.29 -6.16 20.43
N SER A 135 -14.50 -5.07 20.45
CA SER A 135 -14.55 -4.06 21.51
C SER A 135 -15.83 -3.21 21.47
N GLN A 136 -16.39 -2.98 20.29
CA GLN A 136 -17.67 -2.26 20.16
C GLN A 136 -18.87 -3.06 20.66
N PHE A 137 -18.78 -4.38 20.70
CA PHE A 137 -19.82 -5.26 21.26
C PHE A 137 -19.72 -5.42 22.79
N GLN A 138 -18.68 -4.89 23.43
CA GLN A 138 -18.64 -4.83 24.88
C GLN A 138 -19.44 -3.62 25.34
N PRO A 139 -20.49 -3.80 26.18
CA PRO A 139 -21.24 -2.69 26.70
C PRO A 139 -20.31 -1.78 27.52
N LYS A 140 -20.08 -0.57 27.02
CA LYS A 140 -19.26 0.46 27.71
C LYS A 140 -19.88 0.96 29.01
N ILE A 141 -21.10 0.53 29.33
CA ILE A 141 -21.81 0.89 30.56
C ILE A 141 -21.74 -0.30 31.48
N PRO A 142 -21.16 -0.17 32.69
CA PRO A 142 -21.22 -1.23 33.68
C PRO A 142 -22.67 -1.38 34.15
N LEU A 143 -23.37 -2.36 33.55
CA LEU A 143 -24.73 -2.65 33.99
C LEU A 143 -24.67 -3.31 35.37
N PRO A 144 -25.55 -2.88 36.31
CA PRO A 144 -25.67 -3.55 37.58
C PRO A 144 -25.93 -5.06 37.40
N PRO A 145 -25.44 -5.92 38.30
CA PRO A 145 -25.51 -7.36 38.11
C PRO A 145 -26.93 -7.90 37.85
N HIS A 146 -27.94 -7.32 38.47
CA HIS A 146 -29.34 -7.70 38.31
C HIS A 146 -29.91 -7.35 36.92
N VAL A 147 -29.45 -6.22 36.34
CA VAL A 147 -29.83 -5.80 34.98
C VAL A 147 -29.16 -6.70 33.94
N ARG A 148 -27.90 -7.04 34.14
CA ARG A 148 -27.15 -7.94 33.28
C ARG A 148 -27.79 -9.33 33.23
N LEU A 149 -28.20 -9.87 34.38
CA LEU A 149 -28.92 -11.15 34.48
C LEU A 149 -30.27 -11.12 33.76
N ALA A 150 -31.00 -9.99 33.86
CA ALA A 150 -32.27 -9.82 33.15
C ALA A 150 -32.09 -9.85 31.63
N PHE A 151 -31.07 -9.15 31.08
CA PHE A 151 -30.76 -9.16 29.66
C PHE A 151 -30.28 -10.51 29.17
N GLU A 152 -29.49 -11.25 29.97
CA GLU A 152 -29.10 -12.63 29.62
C GLU A 152 -30.28 -13.61 29.56
N LYS A 153 -31.22 -13.47 30.49
CA LYS A 153 -32.46 -14.28 30.46
C LYS A 153 -33.30 -13.98 29.23
N MET A 154 -33.49 -12.71 28.88
CA MET A 154 -34.19 -12.29 27.65
C MET A 154 -33.51 -12.87 26.40
N ARG A 155 -32.20 -12.79 26.31
CA ARG A 155 -31.46 -13.32 25.16
C ARG A 155 -31.57 -14.82 25.00
N ARG A 156 -31.72 -15.54 26.10
CA ARG A 156 -31.88 -17.01 26.10
C ARG A 156 -33.33 -17.46 25.96
N GLY A 157 -34.29 -16.52 25.84
CA GLY A 157 -35.70 -16.83 25.77
C GLY A 157 -36.26 -17.43 27.05
N LEU A 158 -35.62 -17.22 28.19
CA LEU A 158 -36.05 -17.64 29.50
C LEU A 158 -36.76 -16.46 30.18
N GLU A 159 -38.04 -16.64 30.47
CA GLU A 159 -38.79 -15.70 31.30
C GLU A 159 -38.30 -15.68 32.74
#